data_8e93336a4691b884e182705feba68dc0
#
_entry.id   8e93336a4691b884e182705feba68dc0
#
_cell.length_a   1.000
_cell.length_b   1.000
_cell.length_c   1.000
_cell.angle_alpha   90.00
_cell.angle_beta   90.00
_cell.angle_gamma   90.00
#
_symmetry.space_group_name_H-M   'P 1'
#
loop_
_entity.id
_entity.type
_entity.pdbx_description
1 polymer ?
#
loop_
_entity_poly.entity_id
_entity_poly.type
_entity_poly.pdbx_seq_one_letter_code
_entity_poly.pdbx_strand_id
1 'polypeptide(L)'
;LGGLVIRGALAVAPPVKIGRIVMIATPNQGSGVVSRFGGWPFSQAIFGLPLEDLAEASPALKNLGVPEAEIGIIAGERRFHPFHFISYVNLFYRAGHVHDGTVELANTRLEGSRDNIVIDAHHTFICDHPEVIEQTGSFLRDGWFLR
;
A
#
# COMPACT_ATOMS: atom_id res chain seq x y z
N LEU A 1 -1.59 -1.73 4.97
CA LEU A 1 -2.17 -0.89 6.02
C LEU A 1 -1.10 -0.28 6.93
N GLY A 2 -0.04 -1.01 7.30
CA GLY A 2 1.02 -0.54 8.20
C GLY A 2 1.63 0.81 7.82
N GLY A 3 1.78 1.10 6.52
CA GLY A 3 2.28 2.41 6.06
C GLY A 3 1.36 3.58 6.42
N LEU A 4 0.03 3.37 6.42
CA LEU A 4 -0.91 4.40 6.87
C LEU A 4 -0.85 4.61 8.38
N VAL A 5 -0.67 3.54 9.15
CA VAL A 5 -0.48 3.62 10.61
C VAL A 5 0.78 4.41 10.95
N ILE A 6 1.88 4.16 10.24
CA ILE A 6 3.12 4.93 10.40
C ILE A 6 2.89 6.40 10.09
N ARG A 7 2.23 6.74 8.97
CA ARG A 7 1.91 8.13 8.63
C ARG A 7 1.12 8.82 9.73
N GLY A 8 0.08 8.15 10.24
CA GLY A 8 -0.75 8.67 11.33
C GLY A 8 0.04 8.87 12.63
N ALA A 9 0.84 7.88 13.02
CA ALA A 9 1.67 7.96 14.22
C ALA A 9 2.67 9.12 14.15
N LEU A 10 3.32 9.30 13.01
CA LEU A 10 4.30 10.37 12.80
C LEU A 10 3.66 11.76 12.72
N ALA A 11 2.42 11.85 12.24
CA ALA A 11 1.68 13.11 12.23
C ALA A 11 1.30 13.57 13.66
N VAL A 12 1.03 12.62 14.57
CA VAL A 12 0.63 12.93 15.95
C VAL A 12 1.83 13.15 16.87
N ALA A 13 2.85 12.31 16.77
CA ALA A 13 4.01 12.35 17.66
C ALA A 13 5.29 11.99 16.88
N PRO A 14 5.84 12.94 16.10
CA PRO A 14 7.06 12.68 15.37
C PRO A 14 8.22 12.45 16.35
N PRO A 15 9.01 11.37 16.17
CA PRO A 15 10.20 11.14 16.99
C PRO A 15 11.27 12.19 16.69
N VAL A 16 12.17 12.42 17.64
CA VAL A 16 13.31 13.32 17.46
C VAL A 16 14.22 12.91 16.29
N LYS A 17 14.26 11.60 16.01
CA LYS A 17 15.04 11.03 14.91
C LYS A 17 14.30 9.85 14.31
N ILE A 18 14.04 9.89 13.02
CA ILE A 18 13.48 8.79 12.25
C ILE A 18 14.49 8.34 11.19
N GLY A 19 14.57 7.05 10.97
CA GLY A 19 15.35 6.47 9.88
C GLY A 19 14.56 6.42 8.57
N ARG A 20 15.04 5.58 7.64
CA ARG A 20 14.35 5.32 6.38
C ARG A 20 13.11 4.47 6.58
N ILE A 21 12.12 4.68 5.72
CA ILE A 21 10.85 3.95 5.73
C ILE A 21 10.67 3.27 4.38
N VAL A 22 10.29 1.98 4.39
CA VAL A 22 9.82 1.29 3.18
C VAL A 22 8.35 0.96 3.33
N MET A 23 7.54 1.42 2.40
CA MET A 23 6.10 1.16 2.34
C MET A 23 5.83 0.13 1.24
N ILE A 24 5.39 -1.06 1.64
CA ILE A 24 5.13 -2.18 0.73
C ILE A 24 3.62 -2.25 0.48
N ALA A 25 3.20 -2.10 -0.76
CA ALA A 25 1.81 -2.16 -1.23
C ALA A 25 0.83 -1.34 -0.37
N THR A 26 1.29 -0.21 0.16
CA THR A 26 0.46 0.66 1.01
C THR A 26 -0.51 1.47 0.15
N PRO A 27 -1.82 1.47 0.44
CA PRO A 27 -2.81 2.28 -0.27
C PRO A 27 -2.74 3.74 0.20
N ASN A 28 -1.66 4.44 -0.14
CA ASN A 28 -1.40 5.81 0.32
C ASN A 28 -2.46 6.83 -0.10
N GLN A 29 -3.17 6.56 -1.20
CA GLN A 29 -4.27 7.37 -1.71
C GLN A 29 -5.63 6.69 -1.54
N GLY A 30 -5.68 5.59 -0.79
CA GLY A 30 -6.86 4.78 -0.57
C GLY A 30 -6.94 3.54 -1.45
N SER A 31 -8.00 2.80 -1.29
CA SER A 31 -8.26 1.56 -2.03
C SER A 31 -9.60 1.62 -2.74
N GLY A 32 -9.59 1.46 -4.05
CA GLY A 32 -10.82 1.38 -4.83
C GLY A 32 -11.64 0.11 -4.52
N VAL A 33 -11.03 -0.95 -3.99
CA VAL A 33 -11.76 -2.11 -3.45
C VAL A 33 -12.60 -1.66 -2.26
N VAL A 34 -12.00 -0.90 -1.35
CA VAL A 34 -12.69 -0.35 -0.19
C VAL A 34 -13.79 0.64 -0.61
N SER A 35 -13.49 1.54 -1.53
CA SER A 35 -14.49 2.51 -2.03
C SER A 35 -15.73 1.83 -2.63
N ARG A 36 -15.55 0.67 -3.23
CA ARG A 36 -16.61 -0.04 -3.93
C ARG A 36 -17.39 -1.04 -3.06
N PHE A 37 -16.71 -1.67 -2.10
CA PHE A 37 -17.27 -2.73 -1.28
C PHE A 37 -17.37 -2.37 0.22
N GLY A 38 -16.87 -1.20 0.63
CA GLY A 38 -16.87 -0.75 2.02
C GLY A 38 -18.26 -0.60 2.64
N GLY A 39 -19.28 -0.34 1.81
CA GLY A 39 -20.68 -0.29 2.24
C GLY A 39 -21.38 -1.66 2.38
N TRP A 40 -20.71 -2.76 2.09
CA TRP A 40 -21.31 -4.09 2.22
C TRP A 40 -21.36 -4.54 3.67
N PRO A 41 -22.48 -5.16 4.14
CA PRO A 41 -22.67 -5.52 5.55
C PRO A 41 -21.58 -6.44 6.13
N PHE A 42 -20.92 -7.22 5.27
CA PHE A 42 -19.87 -8.17 5.66
C PHE A 42 -18.46 -7.62 5.49
N SER A 43 -18.30 -6.42 4.95
CA SER A 43 -16.97 -5.87 4.66
C SER A 43 -16.15 -5.61 5.93
N GLN A 44 -16.77 -5.13 6.99
CA GLN A 44 -16.12 -4.93 8.29
C GLN A 44 -15.64 -6.25 8.92
N ALA A 45 -16.43 -7.34 8.76
CA ALA A 45 -16.05 -8.66 9.27
C ALA A 45 -14.87 -9.26 8.50
N ILE A 46 -14.71 -8.94 7.22
CA ILE A 46 -13.62 -9.44 6.37
C ILE A 46 -12.34 -8.63 6.56
N PHE A 47 -12.45 -7.31 6.71
CA PHE A 47 -11.31 -6.41 6.75
C PHE A 47 -10.96 -5.88 8.15
N GLY A 48 -11.86 -6.04 9.13
CA GLY A 48 -11.60 -5.74 10.54
C GLY A 48 -11.45 -4.27 10.92
N LEU A 49 -11.75 -3.32 10.00
CA LEU A 49 -11.47 -1.89 10.18
C LEU A 49 -12.62 -1.00 9.67
N PRO A 50 -12.75 0.24 10.16
CA PRO A 50 -13.61 1.25 9.57
C PRO A 50 -13.12 1.54 8.14
N LEU A 51 -13.80 0.95 7.17
CA LEU A 51 -13.38 0.99 5.77
C LEU A 51 -13.57 2.35 5.13
N GLU A 52 -14.43 3.18 5.68
CA GLU A 52 -14.72 4.52 5.17
C GLU A 52 -13.47 5.42 5.12
N ASP A 53 -12.59 5.27 6.11
CA ASP A 53 -11.33 6.02 6.17
C ASP A 53 -10.30 5.58 5.14
N LEU A 54 -10.43 4.37 4.61
CA LEU A 54 -9.54 3.79 3.60
C LEU A 54 -10.07 3.95 2.16
N ALA A 55 -11.23 4.58 2.00
CA ALA A 55 -11.77 4.88 0.68
C ALA A 55 -10.83 5.83 -0.08
N GLU A 56 -10.83 5.73 -1.42
CA GLU A 56 -10.04 6.61 -2.26
C GLU A 56 -10.37 8.08 -1.97
N ALA A 57 -9.32 8.88 -1.85
CA ALA A 57 -9.40 10.31 -1.58
C ALA A 57 -10.15 10.70 -0.30
N SER A 58 -10.27 9.77 0.67
CA SER A 58 -10.91 10.10 1.96
C SER A 58 -10.21 11.29 2.64
N PRO A 59 -10.95 12.15 3.36
CA PRO A 59 -10.34 13.23 4.14
C PRO A 59 -9.32 12.73 5.16
N ALA A 60 -9.57 11.57 5.78
CA ALA A 60 -8.65 10.95 6.72
C ALA A 60 -7.26 10.70 6.10
N LEU A 61 -7.20 10.13 4.89
CA LEU A 61 -5.94 9.86 4.20
C LEU A 61 -5.21 11.13 3.77
N LYS A 62 -5.95 12.17 3.34
CA LYS A 62 -5.36 13.47 2.98
C LYS A 62 -4.73 14.16 4.18
N ASN A 63 -5.35 14.03 5.35
CA ASN A 63 -4.88 14.66 6.57
C ASN A 63 -3.69 13.96 7.23
N LEU A 64 -3.34 12.73 6.79
CA LEU A 64 -2.18 12.02 7.33
C LEU A 64 -0.83 12.69 6.99
N GLY A 65 -0.81 13.56 5.98
CA GLY A 65 0.43 14.19 5.54
C GLY A 65 1.46 13.22 4.97
N VAL A 66 2.67 13.73 4.75
CA VAL A 66 3.83 12.95 4.32
C VAL A 66 4.89 13.05 5.43
N PRO A 67 5.40 11.95 5.96
CA PRO A 67 6.45 11.99 6.97
C PRO A 67 7.73 12.66 6.47
N GLU A 68 8.40 13.43 7.32
CA GLU A 68 9.72 13.99 7.06
C GLU A 68 10.79 12.89 7.21
N ALA A 69 10.82 11.96 6.25
CA ALA A 69 11.76 10.83 6.22
C ALA A 69 12.08 10.46 4.77
N GLU A 70 13.16 9.72 4.57
CA GLU A 70 13.45 9.09 3.29
C GLU A 70 12.51 7.89 3.11
N ILE A 71 11.57 7.99 2.18
CA ILE A 71 10.53 6.98 1.95
C ILE A 71 10.77 6.28 0.63
N GLY A 72 10.87 4.94 0.68
CA GLY A 72 10.82 4.05 -0.48
C GLY A 72 9.46 3.38 -0.60
N ILE A 73 8.96 3.25 -1.83
CA ILE A 73 7.69 2.57 -2.10
C ILE A 73 7.93 1.36 -2.99
N ILE A 74 7.46 0.21 -2.53
CA ILE A 74 7.39 -1.02 -3.31
C ILE A 74 5.92 -1.29 -3.62
N ALA A 75 5.56 -1.34 -4.90
CA ALA A 75 4.22 -1.69 -5.36
C ALA A 75 4.23 -3.06 -6.04
N GLY A 76 3.12 -3.80 -5.92
CA GLY A 76 2.90 -5.03 -6.66
C GLY A 76 2.08 -4.79 -7.93
N GLU A 77 2.26 -5.65 -8.94
CA GLU A 77 1.45 -5.60 -10.17
C GLU A 77 0.79 -6.93 -10.56
N ARG A 78 1.01 -8.01 -9.81
CA ARG A 78 0.40 -9.31 -10.09
C ARG A 78 -1.06 -9.33 -9.67
N ARG A 79 -1.95 -9.28 -10.64
CA ARG A 79 -3.40 -9.19 -10.45
C ARG A 79 -4.04 -10.44 -9.86
N PHE A 80 -3.56 -11.62 -10.26
CA PHE A 80 -4.23 -12.88 -10.01
C PHE A 80 -3.34 -13.83 -9.20
N HIS A 81 -3.96 -14.42 -8.19
CA HIS A 81 -3.40 -15.55 -7.47
C HIS A 81 -4.48 -16.61 -7.26
N PRO A 82 -4.26 -17.89 -7.69
CA PRO A 82 -5.30 -18.91 -7.71
C PRO A 82 -5.89 -19.25 -6.34
N PHE A 83 -5.16 -19.03 -5.27
CA PHE A 83 -5.61 -19.31 -3.89
C PHE A 83 -6.17 -18.08 -3.16
N HIS A 84 -6.41 -16.96 -3.87
CA HIS A 84 -6.92 -15.74 -3.24
C HIS A 84 -8.28 -15.35 -3.79
N PHE A 85 -9.35 -15.47 -2.97
CA PHE A 85 -10.73 -15.21 -3.38
C PHE A 85 -10.94 -13.81 -3.99
N ILE A 86 -10.33 -12.78 -3.41
CA ILE A 86 -10.45 -11.40 -3.91
C ILE A 86 -9.88 -11.26 -5.33
N SER A 87 -8.91 -12.10 -5.72
CA SER A 87 -8.38 -12.11 -7.09
C SER A 87 -9.46 -12.44 -8.13
N TYR A 88 -10.38 -13.34 -7.81
CA TYR A 88 -11.48 -13.68 -8.70
C TYR A 88 -12.50 -12.54 -8.82
N VAL A 89 -12.81 -11.87 -7.72
CA VAL A 89 -13.69 -10.69 -7.72
C VAL A 89 -13.08 -9.57 -8.55
N ASN A 90 -11.79 -9.31 -8.39
CA ASN A 90 -11.07 -8.28 -9.13
C ASN A 90 -10.93 -8.57 -10.64
N LEU A 91 -10.89 -9.84 -11.03
CA LEU A 91 -10.82 -10.23 -12.45
C LEU A 91 -12.02 -9.72 -13.25
N PHE A 92 -13.20 -9.69 -12.63
CA PHE A 92 -14.43 -9.23 -13.28
C PHE A 92 -14.67 -7.73 -13.18
N TYR A 93 -14.06 -7.03 -12.20
CA TYR A 93 -14.42 -5.65 -11.88
C TYR A 93 -13.37 -4.60 -12.25
N ARG A 94 -12.14 -4.99 -12.58
CA ARG A 94 -11.03 -4.04 -12.80
C ARG A 94 -10.23 -4.28 -14.08
N ALA A 95 -10.91 -4.61 -15.16
CA ALA A 95 -10.27 -4.64 -16.47
C ALA A 95 -9.79 -3.22 -16.84
N GLY A 96 -8.47 -3.02 -16.92
CA GLY A 96 -7.87 -1.77 -17.38
C GLY A 96 -6.88 -1.09 -16.41
N HIS A 97 -6.94 -1.36 -15.12
CA HIS A 97 -6.00 -0.77 -14.15
C HIS A 97 -4.93 -1.78 -13.71
N VAL A 98 -3.69 -1.34 -13.56
CA VAL A 98 -2.61 -2.16 -12.98
C VAL A 98 -2.77 -2.19 -11.47
N HIS A 99 -2.83 -3.39 -10.89
CA HIS A 99 -3.01 -3.59 -9.45
C HIS A 99 -2.41 -4.93 -9.00
N ASP A 100 -2.11 -5.07 -7.72
CA ASP A 100 -1.55 -6.27 -7.09
C ASP A 100 -2.60 -7.29 -6.60
N GLY A 101 -3.85 -7.13 -6.99
CA GLY A 101 -5.02 -7.89 -6.51
C GLY A 101 -5.83 -7.16 -5.45
N THR A 102 -5.32 -6.13 -4.80
CA THR A 102 -6.01 -5.39 -3.73
C THR A 102 -5.86 -3.87 -3.88
N VAL A 103 -4.66 -3.40 -4.20
CA VAL A 103 -4.32 -1.97 -4.32
C VAL A 103 -3.93 -1.67 -5.76
N GLU A 104 -4.48 -0.60 -6.31
CA GLU A 104 -4.05 -0.08 -7.61
C GLU A 104 -2.67 0.55 -7.49
N LEU A 105 -1.84 0.33 -8.52
CA LEU A 105 -0.50 0.89 -8.59
C LEU A 105 -0.50 2.43 -8.40
N ALA A 106 -1.47 3.11 -8.98
CA ALA A 106 -1.62 4.56 -8.82
C ALA A 106 -1.84 4.95 -7.35
N ASN A 107 -2.57 4.13 -6.60
CA ASN A 107 -2.94 4.41 -5.21
C ASN A 107 -1.83 4.11 -4.20
N THR A 108 -0.75 3.43 -4.61
CA THR A 108 0.44 3.25 -3.76
C THR A 108 1.32 4.48 -3.69
N ARG A 109 1.22 5.38 -4.67
CA ARG A 109 2.09 6.57 -4.77
C ARG A 109 1.92 7.49 -3.56
N LEU A 110 3.04 8.04 -3.12
CA LEU A 110 3.11 9.09 -2.11
C LEU A 110 4.02 10.20 -2.62
N GLU A 111 3.48 11.41 -2.68
CA GLU A 111 4.26 12.58 -3.08
C GLU A 111 5.41 12.79 -2.09
N GLY A 112 6.60 13.12 -2.60
CA GLY A 112 7.79 13.25 -1.76
C GLY A 112 8.49 11.93 -1.42
N SER A 113 8.01 10.77 -1.89
CA SER A 113 8.79 9.52 -1.79
C SER A 113 10.10 9.63 -2.58
N ARG A 114 11.18 9.12 -1.99
CA ARG A 114 12.52 9.21 -2.55
C ARG A 114 12.73 8.28 -3.74
N ASP A 115 12.21 7.06 -3.64
CA ASP A 115 12.34 6.05 -4.70
C ASP A 115 11.10 5.15 -4.74
N ASN A 116 10.77 4.66 -5.94
CA ASN A 116 9.59 3.83 -6.17
C ASN A 116 9.94 2.71 -7.14
N ILE A 117 9.56 1.48 -6.80
CA ILE A 117 9.68 0.33 -7.69
C ILE A 117 8.38 -0.46 -7.76
N VAL A 118 8.24 -1.20 -8.85
CA VAL A 118 7.12 -2.12 -9.08
C VAL A 118 7.69 -3.53 -9.25
N ILE A 119 7.11 -4.50 -8.55
CA ILE A 119 7.54 -5.89 -8.56
C ILE A 119 6.36 -6.77 -8.96
N ASP A 120 6.61 -7.80 -9.75
CA ASP A 120 5.58 -8.79 -10.13
C ASP A 120 5.20 -9.68 -8.93
N ALA A 121 4.52 -9.09 -7.97
CA ALA A 121 4.07 -9.75 -6.75
C ALA A 121 2.59 -9.46 -6.47
N HIS A 122 1.90 -10.46 -5.91
CA HIS A 122 0.50 -10.35 -5.47
C HIS A 122 0.45 -9.82 -4.04
N HIS A 123 -0.53 -8.94 -3.75
CA HIS A 123 -0.67 -8.25 -2.47
C HIS A 123 -0.49 -9.13 -1.22
N THR A 124 -1.12 -10.29 -1.22
CA THR A 124 -1.12 -11.21 -0.08
C THR A 124 0.26 -11.76 0.25
N PHE A 125 1.12 -11.93 -0.75
CA PHE A 125 2.42 -12.60 -0.61
C PHE A 125 3.60 -11.66 -0.86
N ILE A 126 3.34 -10.39 -1.09
CA ILE A 126 4.37 -9.40 -1.46
C ILE A 126 5.46 -9.27 -0.39
N CYS A 127 5.09 -9.35 0.89
CA CYS A 127 6.06 -9.23 1.99
C CYS A 127 7.03 -10.42 2.09
N ASP A 128 6.63 -11.59 1.56
CA ASP A 128 7.45 -12.81 1.56
C ASP A 128 8.22 -12.99 0.23
N HIS A 129 8.03 -12.07 -0.72
CA HIS A 129 8.68 -12.15 -2.02
C HIS A 129 10.18 -11.86 -1.89
N PRO A 130 11.08 -12.75 -2.37
CA PRO A 130 12.53 -12.59 -2.18
C PRO A 130 13.07 -11.26 -2.67
N GLU A 131 12.63 -10.80 -3.84
CA GLU A 131 13.04 -9.52 -4.41
C GLU A 131 12.58 -8.34 -3.54
N VAL A 132 11.38 -8.40 -2.96
CA VAL A 132 10.87 -7.36 -2.05
C VAL A 132 11.72 -7.28 -0.79
N ILE A 133 12.14 -8.43 -0.25
CA ILE A 133 13.02 -8.49 0.93
C ILE A 133 14.37 -7.87 0.61
N GLU A 134 14.97 -8.22 -0.52
CA GLU A 134 16.26 -7.68 -0.98
C GLU A 134 16.19 -6.16 -1.21
N GLN A 135 15.19 -5.70 -1.94
CA GLN A 135 14.96 -4.29 -2.24
C GLN A 135 14.72 -3.48 -0.96
N THR A 136 13.95 -4.02 -0.03
CA THR A 136 13.73 -3.41 1.29
C THR A 136 15.05 -3.23 2.04
N GLY A 137 15.88 -4.28 2.08
CA GLY A 137 17.20 -4.23 2.70
C GLY A 137 18.12 -3.19 2.06
N SER A 138 18.13 -3.10 0.73
CA SER A 138 18.90 -2.10 -0.02
C SER A 138 18.45 -0.68 0.34
N PHE A 139 17.15 -0.40 0.25
CA PHE A 139 16.65 0.94 0.54
C PHE A 139 16.91 1.37 1.99
N LEU A 140 16.70 0.49 2.96
CA LEU A 140 16.96 0.80 4.37
C LEU A 140 18.44 1.10 4.63
N ARG A 141 19.38 0.42 3.94
CA ARG A 141 20.82 0.62 4.08
C ARG A 141 21.30 1.84 3.30
N ASP A 142 20.92 1.97 2.04
CA ASP A 142 21.54 2.87 1.08
C ASP A 142 20.65 4.06 0.66
N GLY A 143 19.35 3.98 0.92
CA GLY A 143 18.36 4.99 0.56
C GLY A 143 17.84 4.87 -0.88
N TRP A 144 18.19 3.79 -1.59
CA TRP A 144 17.80 3.52 -2.98
C TRP A 144 17.50 2.04 -3.18
N PHE A 145 16.58 1.77 -4.08
CA PHE A 145 16.37 0.41 -4.58
C PHE A 145 17.45 0.02 -5.58
N LEU A 146 17.73 -1.28 -5.68
CA LEU A 146 18.63 -1.84 -6.69
C LEU A 146 17.98 -1.69 -8.09
N ARG A 147 18.79 -1.35 -9.08
CA ARG A 147 18.41 -1.27 -10.50
C ARG A 147 19.41 -2.02 -11.36
#